data_f88b82354de59f184034bb9370c27315
#
_entry.id   f88b82354de59f184034bb9370c27315
#
_cell.length_a   1.000
_cell.length_b   1.000
_cell.length_c   1.000
_cell.angle_alpha   90.00
_cell.angle_beta   90.00
_cell.angle_gamma   90.00
#
_symmetry.space_group_name_H-M   'P 1'
#
loop_
_entity.id
_entity.type
_entity.pdbx_description
1 polymer ?
#
loop_
_entity_poly.entity_id
_entity_poly.type
_entity_poly.pdbx_seq_one_letter_code
_entity_poly.pdbx_strand_id
1 'polypeptide(L)'
;DTFPGLEGTIGEELLKVHRSYLSVIEPFFGSPDVRGLSHITGGGLMGNTMRIVPEGLALEVAWDAWPEPLIFDIIRRAGHVPEEDMRRTFNLGVGLVMIVEKSAVERVLSTLKSQQENAYIIGKVSRKK
;
A
#
# COMPACT_ATOMS: atom_id res chain seq x y z
N ASP A 1 22.12 -14.26 -6.14
CA ASP A 1 21.45 -14.55 -7.43
C ASP A 1 20.86 -13.28 -8.00
N THR A 2 20.89 -13.15 -9.32
CA THR A 2 20.28 -12.06 -10.09
C THR A 2 19.09 -12.58 -10.89
N PHE A 3 18.11 -11.71 -11.13
CA PHE A 3 16.94 -12.03 -11.95
C PHE A 3 16.74 -10.96 -13.02
N PRO A 4 16.29 -11.33 -14.23
CA PRO A 4 15.96 -10.35 -15.26
C PRO A 4 14.95 -9.33 -14.76
N GLY A 5 15.28 -8.04 -14.88
CA GLY A 5 14.42 -6.94 -14.43
C GLY A 5 14.69 -6.42 -13.02
N LEU A 6 15.51 -7.09 -12.20
CA LEU A 6 16.07 -6.49 -10.98
C LEU A 6 17.33 -5.69 -11.31
N GLU A 7 17.48 -4.54 -10.68
CA GLU A 7 18.67 -3.67 -10.83
C GLU A 7 19.93 -4.23 -10.14
N GLY A 8 19.76 -5.26 -9.29
CA GLY A 8 20.83 -5.89 -8.53
C GLY A 8 20.52 -7.33 -8.18
N THR A 9 21.12 -7.83 -7.11
CA THR A 9 20.86 -9.16 -6.57
C THR A 9 19.58 -9.17 -5.73
N ILE A 10 19.00 -10.36 -5.51
CA ILE A 10 17.88 -10.52 -4.57
C ILE A 10 18.26 -10.04 -3.17
N GLY A 11 19.48 -10.32 -2.72
CA GLY A 11 19.95 -9.87 -1.41
C GLY A 11 19.96 -8.36 -1.27
N GLU A 12 20.44 -7.63 -2.28
CA GLU A 12 20.40 -6.17 -2.30
C GLU A 12 18.98 -5.64 -2.32
N GLU A 13 18.08 -6.25 -3.07
CA GLU A 13 16.66 -5.87 -3.11
C GLU A 13 15.99 -6.05 -1.73
N LEU A 14 16.23 -7.18 -1.07
CA LEU A 14 15.66 -7.46 0.25
C LEU A 14 16.27 -6.62 1.38
N LEU A 15 17.48 -6.11 1.19
CA LEU A 15 18.18 -5.24 2.16
C LEU A 15 17.93 -3.74 1.94
N LYS A 16 17.09 -3.37 0.98
CA LYS A 16 16.72 -1.96 0.81
C LYS A 16 16.13 -1.40 2.09
N VAL A 17 16.62 -0.21 2.47
CA VAL A 17 16.18 0.46 3.68
C VAL A 17 14.68 0.76 3.60
N HIS A 18 13.95 0.44 4.67
CA HIS A 18 12.54 0.74 4.78
C HIS A 18 12.29 2.24 4.68
N ARG A 19 11.36 2.63 3.81
CA ARG A 19 11.03 4.02 3.54
C ARG A 19 10.34 4.68 4.73
N SER A 20 10.76 5.88 5.10
CA SER A 20 10.01 6.74 6.01
C SER A 20 8.92 7.49 5.25
N TYR A 21 7.70 7.49 5.80
CA TYR A 21 6.56 8.22 5.25
C TYR A 21 6.25 9.52 5.99
N LEU A 22 7.05 9.90 6.99
CA LEU A 22 6.75 11.04 7.86
C LEU A 22 6.56 12.33 7.06
N SER A 23 7.49 12.67 6.18
CA SER A 23 7.42 13.87 5.35
C SER A 23 6.23 13.85 4.37
N VAL A 24 5.77 12.67 3.98
CA VAL A 24 4.63 12.49 3.08
C VAL A 24 3.31 12.79 3.80
N ILE A 25 3.18 12.34 5.05
CA ILE A 25 1.93 12.43 5.81
C ILE A 25 1.83 13.70 6.66
N GLU A 26 2.94 14.35 6.98
CA GLU A 26 2.98 15.55 7.82
C GLU A 26 2.02 16.66 7.35
N PRO A 27 1.89 16.97 6.05
CA PRO A 27 0.94 17.99 5.57
C PRO A 27 -0.53 17.69 5.84
N PHE A 28 -0.85 16.44 6.17
CA PHE A 28 -2.21 15.98 6.43
C PHE A 28 -2.55 15.86 7.91
N PHE A 29 -1.60 16.14 8.81
CA PHE A 29 -1.85 16.10 10.24
C PHE A 29 -2.93 17.13 10.64
N GLY A 30 -3.98 16.65 11.31
CA GLY A 30 -5.12 17.47 11.69
C GLY A 30 -6.08 17.81 10.55
N SER A 31 -5.81 17.35 9.32
CA SER A 31 -6.73 17.57 8.21
C SER A 31 -7.99 16.71 8.33
N PRO A 32 -9.19 17.27 8.18
CA PRO A 32 -10.43 16.49 8.14
C PRO A 32 -10.55 15.64 6.87
N ASP A 33 -9.72 15.88 5.87
CA ASP A 33 -9.73 15.15 4.61
C ASP A 33 -9.23 13.72 4.75
N VAL A 34 -8.33 13.46 5.72
CA VAL A 34 -7.75 12.14 6.00
C VAL A 34 -8.40 11.55 7.24
N ARG A 35 -9.08 10.43 7.05
CA ARG A 35 -9.81 9.71 8.11
C ARG A 35 -8.99 8.66 8.81
N GLY A 36 -7.95 8.16 8.17
CA GLY A 36 -7.07 7.16 8.75
C GLY A 36 -5.81 6.93 7.94
N LEU A 37 -4.80 6.45 8.63
CA LEU A 37 -3.50 6.06 8.07
C LEU A 37 -3.20 4.65 8.53
N SER A 38 -2.78 3.79 7.61
CA SER A 38 -2.36 2.43 7.89
C SER A 38 -0.98 2.17 7.30
N HIS A 39 -0.01 1.92 8.15
CA HIS A 39 1.31 1.45 7.73
C HIS A 39 1.24 -0.06 7.47
N ILE A 40 1.61 -0.47 6.27
CA ILE A 40 1.47 -1.87 5.85
C ILE A 40 2.74 -2.63 6.22
N THR A 41 2.60 -3.54 7.16
CA THR A 41 3.62 -4.43 7.68
C THR A 41 3.21 -5.89 7.51
N GLY A 42 3.76 -6.82 8.29
CA GLY A 42 3.30 -8.21 8.32
C GLY A 42 1.79 -8.32 8.54
N GLY A 43 1.15 -9.20 7.80
CA GLY A 43 -0.31 -9.31 7.75
C GLY A 43 -0.95 -8.68 6.50
N GLY A 44 -0.15 -8.04 5.67
CA GLY A 44 -0.55 -7.51 4.37
C GLY A 44 -1.47 -6.29 4.42
N LEU A 45 -1.90 -5.84 3.25
CA LEU A 45 -2.69 -4.63 3.07
C LEU A 45 -4.04 -4.72 3.79
N MET A 46 -4.80 -5.79 3.56
CA MET A 46 -6.12 -5.97 4.19
C MET A 46 -6.03 -6.05 5.72
N GLY A 47 -5.14 -6.90 6.23
CA GLY A 47 -5.00 -7.12 7.68
C GLY A 47 -4.64 -5.85 8.44
N ASN A 48 -3.74 -5.05 7.91
CA ASN A 48 -3.35 -3.79 8.55
C ASN A 48 -4.41 -2.71 8.40
N THR A 49 -4.98 -2.52 7.21
CA THR A 49 -5.95 -1.45 6.97
C THR A 49 -7.27 -1.69 7.70
N MET A 50 -7.73 -2.94 7.79
CA MET A 50 -8.96 -3.26 8.52
C MET A 50 -8.92 -2.91 10.01
N ARG A 51 -7.74 -2.76 10.63
CA ARG A 51 -7.61 -2.34 12.04
C ARG A 51 -8.12 -0.92 12.29
N ILE A 52 -8.12 -0.07 11.27
CA ILE A 52 -8.57 1.32 11.36
C ILE A 52 -9.93 1.56 10.68
N VAL A 53 -10.52 0.54 10.08
CA VAL A 53 -11.86 0.62 9.49
C VAL A 53 -12.90 0.34 10.58
N PRO A 54 -13.84 1.28 10.85
CA PRO A 54 -14.87 1.11 11.86
C PRO A 54 -15.77 -0.12 11.60
N GLU A 55 -16.33 -0.65 12.68
CA GLU A 55 -17.31 -1.73 12.58
C GLU A 55 -18.51 -1.31 11.71
N GLY A 56 -19.06 -2.25 10.95
CA GLY A 56 -20.14 -1.99 9.99
C GLY A 56 -19.68 -1.48 8.62
N LEU A 57 -18.38 -1.21 8.47
CA LEU A 57 -17.78 -0.85 7.19
C LEU A 57 -16.95 -2.01 6.60
N ALA A 58 -16.78 -1.99 5.30
CA ALA A 58 -15.98 -2.95 4.55
C ALA A 58 -14.96 -2.22 3.68
N LEU A 59 -13.79 -2.84 3.51
CA LEU A 59 -12.74 -2.40 2.61
C LEU A 59 -12.80 -3.23 1.33
N GLU A 60 -12.90 -2.56 0.19
CA GLU A 60 -12.79 -3.17 -1.14
C GLU A 60 -11.49 -2.71 -1.78
N VAL A 61 -10.65 -3.66 -2.23
CA VAL A 61 -9.33 -3.39 -2.82
C VAL A 61 -9.30 -3.81 -4.28
N ALA A 62 -8.85 -2.90 -5.15
CA ALA A 62 -8.53 -3.17 -6.55
C ALA A 62 -7.04 -3.57 -6.64
N TRP A 63 -6.78 -4.87 -6.66
CA TRP A 63 -5.44 -5.44 -6.53
C TRP A 63 -4.52 -5.20 -7.74
N ASP A 64 -5.05 -4.68 -8.83
CA ASP A 64 -4.35 -4.30 -10.06
C ASP A 64 -4.16 -2.77 -10.21
N ALA A 65 -4.53 -2.00 -9.20
CA ALA A 65 -4.55 -0.53 -9.26
C ALA A 65 -3.17 0.12 -9.11
N TRP A 66 -2.12 -0.63 -8.82
CA TRP A 66 -0.74 -0.13 -8.66
C TRP A 66 0.28 -1.10 -9.25
N PRO A 67 1.47 -0.62 -9.64
CA PRO A 67 2.55 -1.50 -10.10
C PRO A 67 3.12 -2.30 -8.93
N GLU A 68 2.98 -3.62 -8.97
CA GLU A 68 3.60 -4.51 -7.98
C GLU A 68 5.11 -4.63 -8.28
N PRO A 69 5.99 -4.45 -7.28
CA PRO A 69 7.42 -4.66 -7.44
C PRO A 69 7.77 -6.10 -7.84
N LEU A 70 8.71 -6.24 -8.77
CA LEU A 70 9.10 -7.53 -9.36
C LEU A 70 9.52 -8.59 -8.32
N ILE A 71 10.08 -8.17 -7.20
CA ILE A 71 10.51 -9.08 -6.14
C ILE A 71 9.38 -9.98 -5.65
N PHE A 72 8.14 -9.47 -5.60
CA PHE A 72 6.98 -10.27 -5.16
C PHE A 72 6.60 -11.34 -6.20
N ASP A 73 6.72 -11.04 -7.49
CA ASP A 73 6.51 -12.04 -8.54
C ASP A 73 7.58 -13.15 -8.49
N ILE A 74 8.83 -12.78 -8.23
CA ILE A 74 9.93 -13.74 -8.04
C ILE A 74 9.64 -14.67 -6.85
N ILE A 75 9.24 -14.11 -5.69
CA ILE A 75 8.90 -14.89 -4.49
C ILE A 75 7.72 -15.82 -4.79
N ARG A 76 6.66 -15.31 -5.41
CA ARG A 76 5.45 -16.07 -5.76
C ARG A 76 5.78 -17.27 -6.62
N ARG A 77 6.58 -17.09 -7.67
CA ARG A 77 6.96 -18.16 -8.60
C ARG A 77 7.94 -19.15 -7.97
N ALA A 78 8.99 -18.66 -7.33
CA ALA A 78 10.02 -19.53 -6.73
C ALA A 78 9.46 -20.40 -5.59
N GLY A 79 8.56 -19.85 -4.79
CA GLY A 79 7.93 -20.55 -3.66
C GLY A 79 6.61 -21.24 -4.01
N HIS A 80 6.12 -21.13 -5.24
CA HIS A 80 4.77 -21.59 -5.62
C HIS A 80 3.70 -21.07 -4.64
N VAL A 81 3.86 -19.81 -4.18
CA VAL A 81 3.01 -19.22 -3.13
C VAL A 81 1.65 -18.86 -3.70
N PRO A 82 0.55 -19.34 -3.10
CA PRO A 82 -0.80 -18.93 -3.50
C PRO A 82 -1.02 -17.42 -3.37
N GLU A 83 -1.79 -16.83 -4.26
CA GLU A 83 -2.06 -15.39 -4.28
C GLU A 83 -2.66 -14.87 -2.97
N GLU A 84 -3.53 -15.64 -2.34
CA GLU A 84 -4.12 -15.29 -1.05
C GLU A 84 -3.06 -15.18 0.06
N ASP A 85 -2.07 -16.06 0.07
CA ASP A 85 -0.98 -16.03 1.04
C ASP A 85 -0.03 -14.87 0.77
N MET A 86 0.24 -14.53 -0.49
CA MET A 86 0.96 -13.31 -0.87
C MET A 86 0.28 -12.06 -0.31
N ARG A 87 -1.04 -11.93 -0.51
CA ARG A 87 -1.85 -10.80 -0.04
C ARG A 87 -1.95 -10.70 1.48
N ARG A 88 -1.91 -11.82 2.19
CA ARG A 88 -1.91 -11.87 3.66
C ARG A 88 -0.55 -11.57 4.28
N THR A 89 0.53 -11.83 3.54
CA THR A 89 1.88 -11.78 4.10
C THR A 89 2.59 -10.48 3.77
N PHE A 90 2.50 -10.04 2.52
CA PHE A 90 3.30 -8.95 1.97
C PHE A 90 2.49 -7.69 1.72
N ASN A 91 3.20 -6.55 1.68
CA ASN A 91 2.62 -5.26 1.30
C ASN A 91 2.40 -5.10 -0.20
N LEU A 92 3.00 -5.96 -1.02
CA LEU A 92 2.93 -5.97 -2.49
C LEU A 92 3.25 -4.61 -3.14
N GLY A 93 4.09 -3.82 -2.47
CA GLY A 93 4.51 -2.49 -2.94
C GLY A 93 3.72 -1.32 -2.36
N VAL A 94 2.69 -1.58 -1.56
CA VAL A 94 1.92 -0.54 -0.86
C VAL A 94 2.37 -0.45 0.60
N GLY A 95 3.25 0.49 0.93
CA GLY A 95 3.79 0.63 2.28
C GLY A 95 2.90 1.47 3.22
N LEU A 96 2.09 2.37 2.67
CA LEU A 96 1.17 3.22 3.42
C LEU A 96 -0.17 3.35 2.71
N VAL A 97 -1.25 3.21 3.46
CA VAL A 97 -2.62 3.46 3.00
C VAL A 97 -3.20 4.66 3.72
N MET A 98 -3.80 5.57 2.96
CA MET A 98 -4.56 6.71 3.48
C MET A 98 -6.05 6.49 3.19
N ILE A 99 -6.90 6.55 4.21
CA ILE A 99 -8.35 6.59 4.04
C ILE A 99 -8.76 8.05 3.97
N VAL A 100 -9.31 8.45 2.84
CA VAL A 100 -9.57 9.84 2.49
C VAL A 100 -11.05 10.05 2.22
N GLU A 101 -11.58 11.21 2.62
CA GLU A 101 -12.94 11.62 2.23
C GLU A 101 -13.07 11.67 0.71
N LYS A 102 -14.17 11.14 0.19
CA LYS A 102 -14.39 11.05 -1.26
C LYS A 102 -14.25 12.40 -1.95
N SER A 103 -14.76 13.46 -1.34
CA SER A 103 -14.70 14.84 -1.86
C SER A 103 -13.29 15.46 -1.83
N ALA A 104 -12.36 14.86 -1.08
CA ALA A 104 -11.00 15.36 -0.90
C ALA A 104 -9.96 14.61 -1.74
N VAL A 105 -10.32 13.54 -2.43
CA VAL A 105 -9.39 12.66 -3.16
C VAL A 105 -8.49 13.43 -4.10
N GLU A 106 -9.05 14.26 -4.98
CA GLU A 106 -8.27 15.04 -5.95
C GLU A 106 -7.28 16.00 -5.28
N ARG A 107 -7.70 16.63 -4.19
CA ARG A 107 -6.87 17.56 -3.42
C ARG A 107 -5.70 16.84 -2.74
N VAL A 108 -5.95 15.68 -2.15
CA VAL A 108 -4.92 14.86 -1.52
C VAL A 108 -3.93 14.33 -2.58
N LEU A 109 -4.41 13.81 -3.70
CA LEU A 109 -3.57 13.35 -4.79
C LEU A 109 -2.70 14.49 -5.36
N SER A 110 -3.26 15.70 -5.52
CA SER A 110 -2.50 16.86 -5.96
C SER A 110 -1.37 17.23 -4.99
N THR A 111 -1.64 17.19 -3.68
CA THR A 111 -0.61 17.43 -2.66
C THR A 111 0.48 16.39 -2.70
N LEU A 112 0.15 15.11 -2.79
CA LEU A 112 1.13 14.02 -2.90
C LEU A 112 1.98 14.15 -4.16
N LYS A 113 1.36 14.49 -5.28
CA LYS A 113 2.07 14.73 -6.55
C LYS A 113 3.06 15.90 -6.44
N SER A 114 2.71 16.97 -5.74
CA SER A 114 3.62 18.11 -5.51
C SER A 114 4.84 17.73 -4.67
N GLN A 115 4.73 16.69 -3.87
CA GLN A 115 5.83 16.09 -3.10
C GLN A 115 6.62 15.05 -3.91
N GLN A 116 6.33 14.88 -5.20
CA GLN A 116 6.91 13.84 -6.06
C GLN A 116 6.60 12.41 -5.56
N GLU A 117 5.47 12.24 -4.87
CA GLU A 117 5.01 10.97 -4.35
C GLU A 117 4.07 10.28 -5.35
N ASN A 118 4.35 9.01 -5.65
CA ASN A 118 3.46 8.17 -6.44
C ASN A 118 2.32 7.66 -5.54
N ALA A 119 1.11 8.07 -5.84
CA ALA A 119 -0.08 7.65 -5.11
C ALA A 119 -1.15 7.10 -6.07
N TYR A 120 -1.85 6.08 -5.61
CA TYR A 120 -2.86 5.35 -6.40
C TYR A 120 -4.15 5.24 -5.61
N ILE A 121 -5.29 5.33 -6.30
CA ILE A 121 -6.59 4.98 -5.71
C ILE A 121 -6.70 3.45 -5.78
N ILE A 122 -6.49 2.79 -4.65
CA ILE A 122 -6.40 1.33 -4.59
C ILE A 122 -7.69 0.66 -4.08
N GLY A 123 -8.70 1.43 -3.74
CA GLY A 123 -9.94 0.85 -3.24
C GLY A 123 -10.87 1.87 -2.61
N LYS A 124 -11.85 1.37 -1.89
CA LYS A 124 -12.83 2.18 -1.18
C LYS A 124 -13.28 1.51 0.11
N VAL A 125 -13.75 2.35 1.04
CA VAL A 125 -14.46 1.90 2.24
C VAL A 125 -15.95 2.18 2.05
N SER A 126 -16.79 1.18 2.26
CA SER A 126 -18.23 1.25 2.09
C SER A 126 -18.97 0.58 3.25
N ARG A 127 -20.28 0.81 3.39
CA ARG A 127 -21.08 0.08 4.36
C ARG A 127 -21.15 -1.41 3.99
N LYS A 128 -21.07 -2.27 4.99
CA LYS A 128 -21.38 -3.70 4.82
C LYS A 128 -22.82 -3.82 4.35
N LYS A 129 -23.03 -4.64 3.34
CA LYS A 129 -24.37 -5.03 2.90
C LYS A 129 -24.98 -6.01 3.88
#